data_58bff5b47fab87c281a30ff3bc64f0f8
#
_entry.id   58bff5b47fab87c281a30ff3bc64f0f8
#
_cell.length_a   1.000
_cell.length_b   1.000
_cell.length_c   1.000
_cell.angle_alpha   90.00
_cell.angle_beta   90.00
_cell.angle_gamma   90.00
#
_symmetry.space_group_name_H-M   'P 1'
#
loop_
_entity.id
_entity.type
_entity.pdbx_description
1 polymer ?
#
loop_
_entity_poly.entity_id
_entity_poly.type
_entity_poly.pdbx_seq_one_letter_code
_entity_poly.pdbx_strand_id
1 'polypeptide(L)'
;TNYPKVFKLRGGAGSENVKLIRSSYEARRIIGKAFGKGFRQYKNIYSLQSRIAAYKDGKDSLLGILKGAFRMFIPNDFIRSRKELAKNLGNERGYVYFQDYIPDNDSDIRIIVIDNKAFGIKRLVRKNDFRASGSCKIIYDVKEIDKRCVELAFDTSAKLKTDCLAYDMVFDQGNNPKILEISFGFL
;
A
#
# COMPACT_ATOMS: atom_id res chain seq x y z
N THR A 1 -14.69 12.14 16.03
CA THR A 1 -14.04 11.33 14.97
C THR A 1 -13.80 9.94 15.54
N ASN A 2 -14.38 8.92 14.91
CA ASN A 2 -14.21 7.53 15.34
C ASN A 2 -12.85 7.01 14.86
N TYR A 3 -12.16 6.26 15.73
CA TYR A 3 -10.92 5.55 15.43
C TYR A 3 -11.20 4.03 15.36
N PRO A 4 -10.37 3.25 14.67
CA PRO A 4 -9.13 3.62 14.00
C PRO A 4 -9.34 4.27 12.61
N LYS A 5 -8.32 5.02 12.16
CA LYS A 5 -8.23 5.60 10.81
C LYS A 5 -6.93 5.17 10.15
N VAL A 6 -6.89 5.14 8.83
CA VAL A 6 -5.67 4.89 8.07
C VAL A 6 -5.14 6.23 7.56
N PHE A 7 -3.95 6.61 8.00
CA PHE A 7 -3.21 7.74 7.45
C PHE A 7 -2.42 7.29 6.22
N LYS A 8 -2.50 8.07 5.14
CA LYS A 8 -1.76 7.84 3.89
C LYS A 8 -1.08 9.13 3.43
N LEU A 9 0.05 8.99 2.75
CA LEU A 9 0.66 10.07 1.97
C LEU A 9 0.38 9.88 0.48
N ARG A 10 0.39 10.96 -0.29
CA ARG A 10 0.19 10.93 -1.75
C ARG A 10 1.22 10.04 -2.45
N GLY A 11 2.49 10.11 -2.04
CA GLY A 11 3.59 9.30 -2.56
C GLY A 11 3.73 7.90 -1.92
N GLY A 12 2.69 7.36 -1.29
CA GLY A 12 2.71 6.12 -0.52
C GLY A 12 2.63 4.83 -1.32
N ALA A 13 3.40 4.67 -2.39
CA ALA A 13 3.44 3.41 -3.14
C ALA A 13 4.02 2.26 -2.30
N GLY A 14 3.53 1.04 -2.49
CA GLY A 14 4.05 -0.17 -1.84
C GLY A 14 3.85 -0.23 -0.33
N SER A 15 2.78 0.36 0.19
CA SER A 15 2.48 0.46 1.64
C SER A 15 3.46 1.36 2.43
N GLU A 16 4.35 2.06 1.78
CA GLU A 16 5.19 3.06 2.42
C GLU A 16 4.33 4.25 2.87
N ASN A 17 4.62 4.79 4.06
CA ASN A 17 3.90 5.94 4.61
C ASN A 17 2.39 5.73 4.83
N VAL A 18 1.95 4.46 4.99
CA VAL A 18 0.60 4.10 5.42
C VAL A 18 0.65 3.69 6.89
N LYS A 19 -0.18 4.30 7.73
CA LYS A 19 -0.22 4.05 9.18
C LYS A 19 -1.63 3.90 9.69
N LEU A 20 -1.87 2.90 10.55
CA LEU A 20 -3.08 2.81 11.34
C LEU A 20 -2.97 3.74 12.55
N ILE A 21 -3.93 4.63 12.70
CA ILE A 21 -4.04 5.64 13.75
C ILE A 21 -5.18 5.22 14.67
N ARG A 22 -4.84 4.92 15.92
CA ARG A 22 -5.78 4.34 16.89
C ARG A 22 -6.37 5.35 17.87
N SER A 23 -5.84 6.57 17.88
CA SER A 23 -6.28 7.59 18.86
C SER A 23 -6.13 9.02 18.33
N SER A 24 -6.84 9.94 18.96
CA SER A 24 -6.72 11.37 18.70
C SER A 24 -5.31 11.90 19.00
N TYR A 25 -4.62 11.32 19.96
CA TYR A 25 -3.25 11.66 20.27
C TYR A 25 -2.30 11.33 19.11
N GLU A 26 -2.40 10.11 18.56
CA GLU A 26 -1.62 9.72 17.37
C GLU A 26 -1.94 10.61 16.18
N ALA A 27 -3.22 10.92 15.95
CA ALA A 27 -3.66 11.81 14.88
C ALA A 27 -3.03 13.19 15.00
N ARG A 28 -3.06 13.82 16.21
CA ARG A 28 -2.43 15.13 16.47
C ARG A 28 -0.93 15.11 16.19
N ARG A 29 -0.22 14.05 16.58
CA ARG A 29 1.22 13.90 16.27
C ARG A 29 1.50 13.84 14.77
N ILE A 30 0.67 13.11 14.03
CA ILE A 30 0.78 13.02 12.56
C ILE A 30 0.48 14.39 11.93
N ILE A 31 -0.57 15.07 12.35
CA ILE A 31 -0.95 16.40 11.87
C ILE A 31 0.18 17.40 12.18
N GLY A 32 0.69 17.47 13.41
CA GLY A 32 1.79 18.36 13.74
C GLY A 32 3.04 18.11 12.92
N LYS A 33 3.34 16.84 12.61
CA LYS A 33 4.44 16.51 11.72
C LYS A 33 4.16 16.91 10.26
N ALA A 34 2.95 16.69 9.76
CA ALA A 34 2.56 17.00 8.39
C ALA A 34 2.65 18.50 8.10
N PHE A 35 2.22 19.33 9.04
CA PHE A 35 2.28 20.80 8.91
C PHE A 35 3.60 21.42 9.39
N GLY A 36 4.49 20.62 10.01
CA GLY A 36 5.84 21.02 10.39
C GLY A 36 6.91 20.48 9.45
N LYS A 37 7.72 19.54 9.96
CA LYS A 37 8.89 18.96 9.23
C LYS A 37 8.50 18.10 8.01
N GLY A 38 7.25 17.65 7.94
CA GLY A 38 6.76 16.77 6.89
C GLY A 38 7.29 15.33 6.99
N PHE A 39 7.05 14.57 5.94
CA PHE A 39 7.41 13.15 5.81
C PHE A 39 8.37 12.98 4.65
N ARG A 40 9.46 12.25 4.86
CA ARG A 40 10.36 11.87 3.78
C ARG A 40 9.64 10.92 2.84
N GLN A 41 9.73 11.18 1.53
CA GLN A 41 9.11 10.34 0.50
C GLN A 41 9.82 8.99 0.36
N TYR A 42 11.10 8.92 0.64
CA TYR A 42 11.89 7.70 0.55
C TYR A 42 12.63 7.40 1.87
N LYS A 43 12.53 6.16 2.32
CA LYS A 43 13.27 5.64 3.47
C LYS A 43 13.98 4.35 3.08
N ASN A 44 15.30 4.34 3.07
CA ASN A 44 16.12 3.14 2.80
C ASN A 44 15.82 1.96 3.75
N ILE A 45 15.28 2.26 4.93
CA ILE A 45 15.07 1.26 5.99
C ILE A 45 13.91 0.28 5.68
N TYR A 46 13.03 0.62 4.75
CA TYR A 46 11.91 -0.28 4.40
C TYR A 46 12.36 -1.57 3.74
N SER A 47 13.43 -1.56 2.94
CA SER A 47 13.99 -2.78 2.35
C SER A 47 14.54 -3.73 3.42
N LEU A 48 15.11 -3.21 4.50
CA LEU A 48 15.59 -4.01 5.62
C LEU A 48 14.43 -4.54 6.47
N GLN A 49 13.44 -3.69 6.76
CA GLN A 49 12.25 -4.10 7.51
C GLN A 49 11.44 -5.18 6.78
N SER A 50 11.30 -5.07 5.46
CA SER A 50 10.63 -6.11 4.66
C SER A 50 11.40 -7.44 4.66
N ARG A 51 12.73 -7.41 4.66
CA ARG A 51 13.57 -8.62 4.78
C ARG A 51 13.49 -9.24 6.18
N ILE A 52 13.49 -8.42 7.23
CA ILE A 52 13.30 -8.90 8.60
C ILE A 52 11.92 -9.55 8.75
N ALA A 53 10.88 -8.96 8.16
CA ALA A 53 9.55 -9.54 8.14
C ALA A 53 9.53 -10.87 7.36
N ALA A 54 10.17 -10.93 6.19
CA ALA A 54 10.30 -12.15 5.39
C ALA A 54 11.08 -13.25 6.11
N TYR A 55 12.12 -12.90 6.89
CA TYR A 55 12.85 -13.85 7.74
C TYR A 55 11.96 -14.42 8.85
N LYS A 56 11.20 -13.56 9.54
CA LYS A 56 10.23 -13.99 10.56
C LYS A 56 9.15 -14.92 10.00
N ASP A 57 8.81 -14.75 8.72
CA ASP A 57 7.87 -15.60 7.99
C ASP A 57 8.53 -16.85 7.37
N GLY A 58 9.84 -17.08 7.64
CA GLY A 58 10.59 -18.23 7.12
C GLY A 58 10.92 -18.17 5.62
N LYS A 59 10.77 -16.99 4.99
CA LYS A 59 10.95 -16.79 3.54
C LYS A 59 12.31 -16.19 3.15
N ASP A 60 13.08 -15.69 4.12
CA ASP A 60 14.43 -15.17 3.93
C ASP A 60 15.37 -15.77 4.99
N SER A 61 16.68 -15.73 4.74
CA SER A 61 17.69 -16.21 5.66
C SER A 61 18.37 -15.06 6.41
N LEU A 62 18.97 -15.37 7.57
CA LEU A 62 19.84 -14.43 8.30
C LEU A 62 20.94 -13.86 7.39
N LEU A 63 21.48 -14.70 6.50
CA LEU A 63 22.47 -14.30 5.50
C LEU A 63 21.86 -13.32 4.47
N GLY A 64 20.58 -13.49 4.12
CA GLY A 64 19.82 -12.58 3.25
C GLY A 64 19.65 -11.21 3.88
N ILE A 65 19.35 -11.14 5.18
CA ILE A 65 19.27 -9.88 5.93
C ILE A 65 20.62 -9.18 5.97
N LEU A 66 21.70 -9.92 6.30
CA LEU A 66 23.07 -9.37 6.33
C LEU A 66 23.52 -8.86 4.97
N LYS A 67 23.27 -9.62 3.89
CA LYS A 67 23.53 -9.17 2.50
C LYS A 67 22.70 -7.94 2.14
N GLY A 68 21.44 -7.88 2.60
CA GLY A 68 20.58 -6.71 2.41
C GLY A 68 21.10 -5.47 3.14
N ALA A 69 21.54 -5.63 4.38
CA ALA A 69 22.14 -4.56 5.16
C ALA A 69 23.46 -4.10 4.50
N PHE A 70 24.31 -5.03 4.08
CA PHE A 70 25.56 -4.70 3.38
C PHE A 70 25.31 -3.95 2.05
N ARG A 71 24.32 -4.37 1.26
CA ARG A 71 23.90 -3.69 0.02
C ARG A 71 23.45 -2.25 0.24
N MET A 72 23.00 -1.87 1.44
CA MET A 72 22.66 -0.48 1.75
C MET A 72 23.88 0.45 1.78
N PHE A 73 25.08 -0.11 1.99
CA PHE A 73 26.35 0.64 2.00
C PHE A 73 27.04 0.60 0.64
N ILE A 74 26.63 -0.27 -0.29
CA ILE A 74 27.21 -0.29 -1.64
C ILE A 74 26.52 0.78 -2.49
N PRO A 75 27.29 1.68 -3.13
CA PRO A 75 26.74 2.63 -4.07
C PRO A 75 26.04 1.88 -5.21
N ASN A 76 24.73 2.08 -5.32
CA ASN A 76 23.92 1.54 -6.41
C ASN A 76 23.23 2.74 -7.08
N ASP A 77 23.37 2.86 -8.39
CA ASP A 77 22.83 3.98 -9.15
C ASP A 77 21.31 4.14 -8.97
N PHE A 78 20.59 3.02 -8.83
CA PHE A 78 19.17 3.04 -8.53
C PHE A 78 18.85 3.67 -7.16
N ILE A 79 19.63 3.34 -6.12
CA ILE A 79 19.47 3.93 -4.78
C ILE A 79 19.88 5.40 -4.81
N ARG A 80 20.93 5.72 -5.55
CA ARG A 80 21.43 7.08 -5.73
C ARG A 80 20.38 7.96 -6.43
N SER A 81 19.85 7.51 -7.56
CA SER A 81 18.80 8.23 -8.30
C SER A 81 17.56 8.48 -7.44
N ARG A 82 17.11 7.48 -6.66
CA ARG A 82 15.98 7.64 -5.76
C ARG A 82 16.26 8.60 -4.60
N LYS A 83 17.48 8.62 -4.08
CA LYS A 83 17.89 9.59 -3.04
C LYS A 83 17.93 11.00 -3.60
N GLU A 84 18.45 11.18 -4.80
CA GLU A 84 18.50 12.47 -5.49
C GLU A 84 17.09 12.96 -5.81
N LEU A 85 16.24 12.11 -6.34
CA LEU A 85 14.83 12.43 -6.57
C LEU A 85 14.13 12.83 -5.28
N ALA A 86 14.29 12.07 -4.19
CA ALA A 86 13.71 12.38 -2.89
C ALA A 86 14.27 13.69 -2.28
N LYS A 87 15.53 14.02 -2.55
CA LYS A 87 16.14 15.28 -2.14
C LYS A 87 15.53 16.46 -2.92
N ASN A 88 15.34 16.30 -4.22
CA ASN A 88 14.78 17.32 -5.09
C ASN A 88 13.29 17.56 -4.83
N LEU A 89 12.52 16.51 -4.54
CA LEU A 89 11.10 16.60 -4.21
C LEU A 89 10.84 17.10 -2.77
N GLY A 90 11.85 17.02 -1.89
CA GLY A 90 11.72 17.40 -0.49
C GLY A 90 10.81 16.50 0.34
N ASN A 91 10.36 17.02 1.47
CA ASN A 91 9.40 16.31 2.34
C ASN A 91 7.97 16.61 1.92
N GLU A 92 7.12 15.60 1.93
CA GLU A 92 5.67 15.79 1.81
C GLU A 92 5.14 16.47 3.07
N ARG A 93 4.48 17.62 2.89
CA ARG A 93 3.95 18.46 3.98
C ARG A 93 2.76 19.30 3.51
N GLY A 94 2.06 19.92 4.46
CA GLY A 94 0.97 20.84 4.18
C GLY A 94 -0.40 20.16 3.99
N TYR A 95 -0.48 18.85 4.18
CA TYR A 95 -1.74 18.12 4.12
C TYR A 95 -1.72 16.87 5.00
N VAL A 96 -2.89 16.36 5.30
CA VAL A 96 -3.12 15.03 5.89
C VAL A 96 -4.28 14.36 5.16
N TYR A 97 -4.16 13.06 4.92
CA TYR A 97 -5.23 12.24 4.41
C TYR A 97 -5.51 11.09 5.37
N PHE A 98 -6.72 11.06 5.92
CA PHE A 98 -7.23 10.00 6.77
C PHE A 98 -8.38 9.30 6.07
N GLN A 99 -8.29 8.01 5.95
CA GLN A 99 -9.32 7.12 5.43
C GLN A 99 -9.90 6.30 6.57
N ASP A 100 -11.18 5.95 6.48
CA ASP A 100 -11.77 4.99 7.42
C ASP A 100 -11.06 3.65 7.31
N TYR A 101 -10.80 3.04 8.46
CA TYR A 101 -10.28 1.68 8.51
C TYR A 101 -11.45 0.71 8.40
N ILE A 102 -11.37 -0.21 7.45
CA ILE A 102 -12.33 -1.30 7.29
C ILE A 102 -11.69 -2.55 7.89
N PRO A 103 -12.18 -3.02 9.06
CA PRO A 103 -11.60 -4.15 9.78
C PRO A 103 -11.93 -5.50 9.10
N ASP A 104 -11.36 -6.57 9.68
CA ASP A 104 -11.72 -7.97 9.42
C ASP A 104 -11.46 -8.47 7.99
N ASN A 105 -10.57 -7.79 7.24
CA ASN A 105 -10.11 -8.25 5.94
C ASN A 105 -8.76 -8.97 6.09
N ASP A 106 -8.70 -10.24 5.72
CA ASP A 106 -7.49 -11.06 5.64
C ASP A 106 -6.75 -10.91 4.30
N SER A 107 -7.38 -10.24 3.37
CA SER A 107 -6.92 -10.04 2.00
C SER A 107 -7.50 -8.77 1.41
N ASP A 108 -6.90 -8.31 0.32
CA ASP A 108 -7.52 -7.37 -0.61
C ASP A 108 -7.62 -8.00 -2.01
N ILE A 109 -8.55 -7.48 -2.79
CA ILE A 109 -8.72 -7.88 -4.19
C ILE A 109 -8.29 -6.70 -5.06
N ARG A 110 -7.33 -6.95 -5.96
CA ARG A 110 -6.96 -6.00 -7.00
C ARG A 110 -7.59 -6.43 -8.31
N ILE A 111 -8.40 -5.55 -8.89
CA ILE A 111 -8.96 -5.72 -10.23
C ILE A 111 -8.27 -4.70 -11.15
N ILE A 112 -7.73 -5.17 -12.26
CA ILE A 112 -7.15 -4.35 -13.32
C ILE A 112 -8.11 -4.42 -14.49
N VAL A 113 -8.69 -3.29 -14.86
CA VAL A 113 -9.54 -3.16 -16.03
C VAL A 113 -8.68 -2.62 -17.18
N ILE A 114 -8.73 -3.26 -18.33
CA ILE A 114 -8.13 -2.80 -19.57
C ILE A 114 -9.16 -3.00 -20.69
N ASP A 115 -9.73 -1.91 -21.16
CA ASP A 115 -10.84 -1.91 -22.12
C ASP A 115 -12.01 -2.78 -21.58
N ASN A 116 -12.40 -3.80 -22.30
CA ASN A 116 -13.48 -4.72 -21.93
C ASN A 116 -13.01 -5.96 -21.16
N LYS A 117 -11.78 -6.00 -20.66
CA LYS A 117 -11.19 -7.11 -19.93
C LYS A 117 -10.85 -6.73 -18.49
N ALA A 118 -11.02 -7.69 -17.61
CA ALA A 118 -10.61 -7.53 -16.21
C ALA A 118 -9.67 -8.68 -15.79
N PHE A 119 -8.64 -8.32 -15.02
CA PHE A 119 -7.68 -9.25 -14.43
C PHE A 119 -7.75 -9.08 -12.92
N GLY A 120 -8.00 -10.16 -12.21
CA GLY A 120 -8.12 -10.15 -10.75
C GLY A 120 -6.98 -10.88 -10.06
N ILE A 121 -6.50 -10.33 -8.95
CA ILE A 121 -5.62 -11.00 -8.02
C ILE A 121 -6.10 -10.76 -6.59
N LYS A 122 -5.95 -11.79 -5.71
CA LYS A 122 -6.19 -11.67 -4.28
C LYS A 122 -4.86 -11.65 -3.56
N ARG A 123 -4.63 -10.64 -2.71
CA ARG A 123 -3.38 -10.48 -1.96
C ARG A 123 -3.68 -10.68 -0.47
N LEU A 124 -3.01 -11.65 0.15
CA LEU A 124 -3.22 -11.94 1.57
C LEU A 124 -2.50 -10.92 2.44
N VAL A 125 -3.12 -10.55 3.54
CA VAL A 125 -2.54 -9.68 4.56
C VAL A 125 -1.38 -10.39 5.28
N ARG A 126 -0.38 -9.64 5.69
CA ARG A 126 0.72 -10.18 6.50
C ARG A 126 0.24 -10.47 7.93
N LYS A 127 0.83 -11.48 8.53
CA LYS A 127 0.62 -11.74 9.96
C LYS A 127 0.95 -10.49 10.78
N ASN A 128 0.03 -10.05 11.63
CA ASN A 128 0.16 -8.85 12.48
C ASN A 128 0.27 -7.51 11.70
N ASP A 129 -0.20 -7.45 10.47
CA ASP A 129 -0.33 -6.21 9.69
C ASP A 129 -1.76 -6.09 9.17
N PHE A 130 -2.20 -4.90 8.84
CA PHE A 130 -3.51 -4.66 8.20
C PHE A 130 -3.38 -4.46 6.68
N ARG A 131 -2.15 -4.45 6.16
CA ARG A 131 -1.83 -4.17 4.77
C ARG A 131 -1.59 -5.45 4.00
N ALA A 132 -2.31 -5.66 2.93
CA ALA A 132 -2.11 -6.77 2.01
C ALA A 132 -1.01 -6.49 0.98
N SER A 133 -0.88 -5.23 0.55
CA SER A 133 0.15 -4.81 -0.40
C SER A 133 1.56 -5.10 0.11
N GLY A 134 2.36 -5.76 -0.74
CA GLY A 134 3.74 -6.15 -0.41
C GLY A 134 3.87 -7.39 0.49
N SER A 135 2.80 -8.17 0.71
CA SER A 135 2.88 -9.45 1.43
C SER A 135 3.58 -10.55 0.64
N CYS A 136 3.68 -10.40 -0.68
CA CYS A 136 4.18 -11.42 -1.63
C CYS A 136 3.38 -12.73 -1.62
N LYS A 137 2.19 -12.74 -1.01
CA LYS A 137 1.25 -13.87 -1.04
C LYS A 137 0.09 -13.50 -1.95
N ILE A 138 0.21 -13.91 -3.23
CA ILE A 138 -0.77 -13.58 -4.26
C ILE A 138 -1.44 -14.86 -4.73
N ILE A 139 -2.76 -14.82 -4.86
CA ILE A 139 -3.60 -15.87 -5.41
C ILE A 139 -4.14 -15.37 -6.75
N TYR A 140 -3.94 -16.17 -7.79
CA TYR A 140 -4.36 -15.87 -9.16
C TYR A 140 -5.57 -16.67 -9.61
N ASP A 141 -6.08 -17.58 -8.76
CA ASP A 141 -7.25 -18.38 -9.09
C ASP A 141 -8.48 -17.48 -9.20
N VAL A 142 -9.12 -17.51 -10.37
CA VAL A 142 -10.33 -16.74 -10.66
C VAL A 142 -11.48 -17.09 -9.70
N LYS A 143 -11.50 -18.30 -9.15
CA LYS A 143 -12.51 -18.73 -8.18
C LYS A 143 -12.44 -17.99 -6.85
N GLU A 144 -11.26 -17.44 -6.53
CA GLU A 144 -11.02 -16.64 -5.33
C GLU A 144 -11.33 -15.14 -5.53
N ILE A 145 -11.72 -14.74 -6.74
CA ILE A 145 -12.07 -13.37 -7.06
C ILE A 145 -13.58 -13.20 -7.03
N ASP A 146 -14.06 -12.38 -6.10
CA ASP A 146 -15.49 -12.06 -6.00
C ASP A 146 -15.93 -11.27 -7.24
N LYS A 147 -16.95 -11.81 -7.93
CA LYS A 147 -17.50 -11.20 -9.17
C LYS A 147 -18.02 -9.78 -8.95
N ARG A 148 -18.52 -9.47 -7.75
CA ARG A 148 -18.99 -8.13 -7.41
C ARG A 148 -17.87 -7.08 -7.48
N CYS A 149 -16.61 -7.49 -7.20
CA CYS A 149 -15.46 -6.61 -7.36
C CYS A 149 -15.21 -6.31 -8.85
N VAL A 150 -15.39 -7.27 -9.74
CA VAL A 150 -15.23 -7.09 -11.18
C VAL A 150 -16.32 -6.15 -11.72
N GLU A 151 -17.57 -6.38 -11.34
CA GLU A 151 -18.71 -5.54 -11.70
C GLU A 151 -18.50 -4.09 -11.24
N LEU A 152 -18.13 -3.91 -9.97
CA LEU A 152 -17.86 -2.58 -9.41
C LEU A 152 -16.70 -1.87 -10.13
N ALA A 153 -15.66 -2.62 -10.56
CA ALA A 153 -14.54 -2.06 -11.30
C ALA A 153 -14.98 -1.56 -12.69
N PHE A 154 -15.76 -2.35 -13.44
CA PHE A 154 -16.30 -1.94 -14.73
C PHE A 154 -17.25 -0.75 -14.62
N ASP A 155 -18.18 -0.78 -13.67
CA ASP A 155 -19.08 0.33 -13.42
C ASP A 155 -18.34 1.62 -13.09
N THR A 156 -17.28 1.52 -12.30
CA THR A 156 -16.47 2.66 -11.93
C THR A 156 -15.66 3.18 -13.12
N SER A 157 -15.05 2.29 -13.92
CA SER A 157 -14.35 2.67 -15.15
C SER A 157 -15.26 3.38 -16.13
N ALA A 158 -16.47 2.88 -16.34
CA ALA A 158 -17.46 3.50 -17.21
C ALA A 158 -17.84 4.92 -16.73
N LYS A 159 -18.08 5.10 -15.42
CA LYS A 159 -18.38 6.41 -14.82
C LYS A 159 -17.21 7.39 -14.93
N LEU A 160 -15.97 6.90 -14.79
CA LEU A 160 -14.76 7.70 -14.93
C LEU A 160 -14.36 7.94 -16.39
N LYS A 161 -15.01 7.27 -17.33
CA LYS A 161 -14.69 7.32 -18.79
C LYS A 161 -13.24 6.99 -19.05
N THR A 162 -12.77 5.86 -18.52
CA THR A 162 -11.37 5.43 -18.62
C THR A 162 -11.29 3.94 -18.96
N ASP A 163 -10.34 3.60 -19.82
CA ASP A 163 -10.18 2.26 -20.37
C ASP A 163 -9.07 1.45 -19.65
N CYS A 164 -8.32 2.08 -18.73
CA CYS A 164 -7.20 1.41 -18.06
C CYS A 164 -7.00 1.91 -16.62
N LEU A 165 -7.48 1.11 -15.64
CA LEU A 165 -7.34 1.40 -14.22
C LEU A 165 -7.17 0.12 -13.40
N ALA A 166 -6.47 0.24 -12.27
CA ALA A 166 -6.45 -0.78 -11.23
C ALA A 166 -7.19 -0.30 -9.98
N TYR A 167 -7.94 -1.20 -9.37
CA TYR A 167 -8.78 -0.98 -8.21
C TYR A 167 -8.34 -1.91 -7.09
N ASP A 168 -7.97 -1.38 -5.93
CA ASP A 168 -7.74 -2.15 -4.71
C ASP A 168 -9.01 -2.12 -3.87
N MET A 169 -9.54 -3.29 -3.53
CA MET A 169 -10.83 -3.45 -2.87
C MET A 169 -10.72 -4.33 -1.63
N VAL A 170 -11.55 -4.02 -0.63
CA VAL A 170 -11.82 -4.83 0.55
C VAL A 170 -13.33 -4.90 0.77
N PHE A 171 -13.77 -5.70 1.76
CA PHE A 171 -15.18 -5.84 2.09
C PHE A 171 -15.50 -5.13 3.40
N ASP A 172 -16.62 -4.42 3.44
CA ASP A 172 -17.15 -3.84 4.67
C ASP A 172 -17.81 -4.92 5.55
N GLN A 173 -18.26 -4.55 6.74
CA GLN A 173 -18.91 -5.47 7.67
C GLN A 173 -20.22 -6.06 7.13
N GLY A 174 -20.84 -5.43 6.15
CA GLY A 174 -22.00 -5.95 5.40
C GLY A 174 -21.61 -6.84 4.23
N ASN A 175 -20.33 -7.21 4.10
CA ASN A 175 -19.78 -7.97 2.99
C ASN A 175 -19.99 -7.31 1.61
N ASN A 176 -19.97 -5.96 1.56
CA ASN A 176 -20.03 -5.24 0.31
C ASN A 176 -18.61 -4.81 -0.11
N PRO A 177 -18.23 -4.96 -1.40
CA PRO A 177 -16.93 -4.50 -1.87
C PRO A 177 -16.81 -2.98 -1.79
N LYS A 178 -15.66 -2.48 -1.33
CA LYS A 178 -15.32 -1.07 -1.21
C LYS A 178 -14.00 -0.79 -1.89
N ILE A 179 -13.97 0.18 -2.77
CA ILE A 179 -12.73 0.63 -3.41
C ILE A 179 -11.92 1.43 -2.40
N LEU A 180 -10.71 0.98 -2.11
CA LEU A 180 -9.74 1.66 -1.24
C LEU A 180 -8.83 2.62 -2.01
N GLU A 181 -8.48 2.23 -3.23
CA GLU A 181 -7.52 2.95 -4.06
C GLU A 181 -7.78 2.69 -5.54
N ILE A 182 -7.58 3.71 -6.34
CA ILE A 182 -7.60 3.63 -7.81
C ILE A 182 -6.22 4.06 -8.30
N SER A 183 -5.62 3.27 -9.16
CA SER A 183 -4.29 3.51 -9.72
C SER A 183 -4.31 3.43 -11.24
N PHE A 184 -3.68 4.40 -11.91
CA PHE A 184 -3.52 4.40 -13.37
C PHE A 184 -2.11 3.96 -13.80
N GLY A 185 -1.15 4.00 -12.90
CA GLY A 185 0.23 3.54 -13.12
C GLY A 185 0.49 2.29 -12.29
N PHE A 186 0.18 1.12 -12.82
CA PHE A 186 0.39 -0.15 -12.16
C PHE A 186 1.28 -1.05 -13.00
N LEU A 187 2.33 -1.56 -12.34
CA LEU A 187 3.22 -2.59 -12.85
C LEU A 187 3.21 -3.76 -11.88
#